data_8556e04bc1f55670106c4c4b6941f173
#
_entry.id   8556e04bc1f55670106c4c4b6941f173
#
_cell.length_a   1.000
_cell.length_b   1.000
_cell.length_c   1.000
_cell.angle_alpha   90.00
_cell.angle_beta   90.00
_cell.angle_gamma   90.00
#
_symmetry.space_group_name_H-M   'P 1'
#
loop_
_entity.id
_entity.type
_entity.pdbx_description
1 polymer ?
#
loop_
_entity_poly.entity_id
_entity_poly.type
_entity_poly.pdbx_seq_one_letter_code
_entity_poly.pdbx_strand_id
1 'polypeptide(L)'
;FSFQEYFEKLLDDPKRWGKPLAALLGANRVQQELKLPSIGGKDSMSGTFENISVPPTLVSFAITASDVHDVMTPEAKEAGHILAEVQIKKDQFKVFDFDHLQKQYDTIQDLMKQKKIYSAYTVKDGGVIEAVCKMAFGNGLGAAFNTDYSLASYVEKNYGNIIVEVKSEKDLAGLDYRVVATLNDSEKFSYGMDTIS
;
A
#
# COMPACT_ATOMS: atom_id res chain seq x y z
N PHE A 1 -8.63 9.15 12.78
CA PHE A 1 -7.22 8.80 13.02
C PHE A 1 -6.81 9.07 14.46
N SER A 2 -5.79 8.36 14.93
CA SER A 2 -4.98 8.71 16.10
C SER A 2 -3.51 8.57 15.68
N PHE A 3 -2.68 9.55 16.06
CA PHE A 3 -1.27 9.57 15.66
C PHE A 3 -0.35 9.39 16.84
N GLN A 4 0.77 8.68 16.64
CA GLN A 4 1.88 8.65 17.58
C GLN A 4 3.16 9.02 16.86
N GLU A 5 3.92 9.93 17.46
CA GLU A 5 5.16 10.44 16.87
C GLU A 5 6.34 10.21 17.82
N TYR A 6 7.48 9.90 17.22
CA TYR A 6 8.74 9.70 17.92
C TYR A 6 9.85 10.41 17.17
N PHE A 7 10.51 11.34 17.88
CA PHE A 7 11.61 12.12 17.33
C PHE A 7 12.77 12.18 18.34
N GLU A 8 13.97 12.48 17.84
CA GLU A 8 15.13 12.79 18.65
C GLU A 8 14.91 14.02 19.54
N LYS A 9 15.78 14.24 20.50
CA LYS A 9 15.80 15.51 21.26
C LYS A 9 16.00 16.68 20.30
N LEU A 10 15.08 17.63 20.31
CA LEU A 10 15.06 18.72 19.33
C LEU A 10 16.14 19.78 19.60
N LEU A 11 16.42 20.05 20.89
CA LEU A 11 17.39 21.07 21.31
C LEU A 11 17.10 22.43 20.62
N ASP A 12 18.13 23.27 20.47
CA ASP A 12 18.05 24.55 19.76
C ASP A 12 18.46 24.41 18.27
N ASP A 13 18.12 23.27 17.64
CA ASP A 13 18.46 22.97 16.26
C ASP A 13 17.22 23.04 15.34
N PRO A 14 17.10 24.09 14.49
CA PRO A 14 15.96 24.23 13.59
C PRO A 14 15.74 23.03 12.65
N LYS A 15 16.80 22.32 12.25
CA LYS A 15 16.70 21.13 11.41
C LYS A 15 16.00 19.97 12.12
N ARG A 16 16.23 19.84 13.42
CA ARG A 16 15.53 18.82 14.23
C ARG A 16 14.07 19.18 14.40
N TRP A 17 13.73 20.45 14.63
CA TRP A 17 12.35 20.94 14.69
C TRP A 17 11.60 20.80 13.37
N GLY A 18 12.32 20.89 12.24
CA GLY A 18 11.74 20.67 10.92
C GLY A 18 11.18 19.28 10.69
N LYS A 19 11.67 18.25 11.40
CA LYS A 19 11.22 16.86 11.24
C LYS A 19 9.79 16.63 11.71
N PRO A 20 9.42 16.96 12.98
CA PRO A 20 8.03 16.87 13.44
C PRO A 20 7.10 17.80 12.65
N LEU A 21 7.57 19.00 12.29
CA LEU A 21 6.77 19.88 11.43
C LEU A 21 6.42 19.24 10.08
N ALA A 22 7.39 18.60 9.42
CA ALA A 22 7.16 17.93 8.15
C ALA A 22 6.16 16.76 8.30
N ALA A 23 6.29 15.96 9.36
CA ALA A 23 5.34 14.88 9.67
C ALA A 23 3.92 15.42 9.91
N LEU A 24 3.80 16.49 10.69
CA LEU A 24 2.52 17.16 10.98
C LEU A 24 1.87 17.71 9.69
N LEU A 25 2.63 18.37 8.82
CA LEU A 25 2.13 18.89 7.56
C LEU A 25 1.60 17.78 6.65
N GLY A 26 2.32 16.66 6.56
CA GLY A 26 1.88 15.48 5.80
C GLY A 26 0.59 14.88 6.36
N ALA A 27 0.52 14.65 7.67
CA ALA A 27 -0.66 14.14 8.33
C ALA A 27 -1.88 15.07 8.19
N ASN A 28 -1.66 16.38 8.34
CA ASN A 28 -2.72 17.37 8.16
C ASN A 28 -3.25 17.41 6.71
N ARG A 29 -2.35 17.33 5.73
CA ARG A 29 -2.74 17.30 4.31
C ARG A 29 -3.67 16.13 4.02
N VAL A 30 -3.32 14.92 4.45
CA VAL A 30 -4.15 13.73 4.25
C VAL A 30 -5.53 13.88 4.90
N GLN A 31 -5.59 14.38 6.14
CA GLN A 31 -6.86 14.60 6.84
C GLN A 31 -7.76 15.59 6.11
N GLN A 32 -7.20 16.69 5.61
CA GLN A 32 -7.95 17.71 4.88
C GLN A 32 -8.50 17.19 3.55
N GLU A 33 -7.65 16.51 2.77
CA GLU A 33 -8.02 16.02 1.45
C GLU A 33 -9.04 14.88 1.52
N LEU A 34 -8.84 13.93 2.44
CA LEU A 34 -9.75 12.80 2.62
C LEU A 34 -10.92 13.11 3.57
N LYS A 35 -10.96 14.32 4.17
CA LYS A 35 -12.00 14.74 5.14
C LYS A 35 -12.14 13.76 6.32
N LEU A 36 -11.02 13.21 6.76
CA LEU A 36 -10.94 12.24 7.86
C LEU A 36 -10.29 12.90 9.09
N PRO A 37 -11.03 13.12 10.18
CA PRO A 37 -10.50 13.79 11.36
C PRO A 37 -9.58 12.89 12.18
N SER A 38 -8.64 13.48 12.90
CA SER A 38 -7.97 12.82 14.01
C SER A 38 -8.63 13.18 15.34
N ILE A 39 -8.76 12.20 16.22
CA ILE A 39 -9.33 12.39 17.57
C ILE A 39 -8.27 12.80 18.58
N GLY A 40 -7.00 12.69 18.25
CA GLY A 40 -5.88 13.00 19.12
C GLY A 40 -4.65 12.18 18.79
N GLY A 41 -3.72 12.13 19.71
CA GLY A 41 -2.48 11.40 19.53
C GLY A 41 -1.53 11.62 20.70
N LYS A 42 -0.28 11.21 20.48
CA LYS A 42 0.81 11.33 21.45
C LYS A 42 2.11 11.54 20.69
N ASP A 43 2.92 12.46 21.15
CA ASP A 43 4.25 12.71 20.59
C ASP A 43 5.35 12.54 21.66
N SER A 44 6.55 12.27 21.20
CA SER A 44 7.76 12.21 22.01
C SER A 44 8.94 12.79 21.24
N MET A 45 9.55 13.84 21.83
CA MET A 45 10.74 14.52 21.32
C MET A 45 11.97 14.25 22.21
N SER A 46 12.04 13.05 22.80
CA SER A 46 13.10 12.65 23.73
C SER A 46 13.82 11.37 23.33
N GLY A 47 13.67 10.96 22.08
CA GLY A 47 14.24 9.70 21.56
C GLY A 47 15.72 9.77 21.24
N THR A 48 16.53 10.32 22.15
CA THR A 48 17.99 10.34 22.03
C THR A 48 18.60 9.78 23.32
N PHE A 49 19.45 8.79 23.18
CA PHE A 49 20.28 8.24 24.24
C PHE A 49 21.74 8.26 23.79
N GLU A 50 22.57 9.02 24.51
CA GLU A 50 23.96 9.29 24.13
C GLU A 50 24.06 9.82 22.69
N ASN A 51 24.69 9.05 21.79
CA ASN A 51 24.87 9.37 20.36
C ASN A 51 23.87 8.64 19.44
N ILE A 52 22.91 7.90 20.00
CA ILE A 52 21.88 7.18 19.26
C ILE A 52 20.59 7.98 19.31
N SER A 53 20.00 8.24 18.15
CA SER A 53 18.69 8.90 18.03
C SER A 53 17.71 7.98 17.29
N VAL A 54 16.44 7.99 17.74
CA VAL A 54 15.38 7.31 16.99
C VAL A 54 15.21 7.97 15.63
N PRO A 55 14.95 7.20 14.58
CA PRO A 55 14.57 7.78 13.29
C PRO A 55 13.24 8.52 13.43
N PRO A 56 13.01 9.60 12.65
CA PRO A 56 11.72 10.26 12.59
C PRO A 56 10.62 9.25 12.27
N THR A 57 9.64 9.10 13.17
CA THR A 57 8.60 8.09 13.06
C THR A 57 7.23 8.69 13.31
N LEU A 58 6.31 8.49 12.36
CA LEU A 58 4.88 8.79 12.52
C LEU A 58 4.10 7.47 12.37
N VAL A 59 3.39 7.09 13.41
CA VAL A 59 2.46 5.95 13.39
C VAL A 59 1.05 6.47 13.31
N SER A 60 0.29 6.01 12.33
CA SER A 60 -1.12 6.34 12.15
C SER A 60 -1.99 5.13 12.47
N PHE A 61 -2.94 5.31 13.37
CA PHE A 61 -4.00 4.35 13.64
C PHE A 61 -5.28 4.86 12.98
N ALA A 62 -5.90 4.03 12.16
CA ALA A 62 -7.19 4.31 11.56
C ALA A 62 -8.22 3.32 12.12
N ILE A 63 -9.38 3.85 12.52
CA ILE A 63 -10.49 3.04 13.05
C ILE A 63 -11.73 3.37 12.23
N THR A 64 -12.39 2.32 11.77
CA THR A 64 -13.69 2.42 11.11
C THR A 64 -14.59 1.25 11.52
N ALA A 65 -15.89 1.43 11.39
CA ALA A 65 -16.85 0.34 11.52
C ALA A 65 -17.19 -0.21 10.13
N SER A 66 -17.23 -1.53 9.99
CA SER A 66 -17.60 -2.21 8.75
C SER A 66 -18.41 -3.46 9.07
N ASP A 67 -19.17 -3.96 8.08
CA ASP A 67 -19.80 -5.28 8.18
C ASP A 67 -18.71 -6.35 8.02
N VAL A 68 -18.77 -7.38 8.86
CA VAL A 68 -17.82 -8.50 8.82
C VAL A 68 -17.86 -9.24 7.48
N HIS A 69 -19.00 -9.24 6.79
CA HIS A 69 -19.15 -9.85 5.47
C HIS A 69 -18.49 -9.07 4.34
N ASP A 70 -18.12 -7.81 4.57
CA ASP A 70 -17.37 -6.97 3.62
C ASP A 70 -15.85 -7.05 3.84
N VAL A 71 -15.41 -7.76 4.89
CA VAL A 71 -13.99 -7.95 5.18
C VAL A 71 -13.38 -8.93 4.18
N MET A 72 -12.29 -8.51 3.57
CA MET A 72 -11.51 -9.31 2.63
C MET A 72 -10.14 -9.64 3.21
N THR A 73 -9.71 -10.88 3.05
CA THR A 73 -8.39 -11.33 3.48
C THR A 73 -7.36 -11.14 2.34
N PRO A 74 -6.08 -10.92 2.67
CA PRO A 74 -5.09 -10.54 1.67
C PRO A 74 -4.54 -11.70 0.84
N GLU A 75 -4.70 -12.96 1.28
CA GLU A 75 -4.18 -14.10 0.53
C GLU A 75 -4.92 -14.31 -0.81
N ALA A 76 -4.18 -14.60 -1.86
CA ALA A 76 -4.71 -14.94 -3.17
C ALA A 76 -5.50 -16.27 -3.13
N LYS A 77 -6.60 -16.37 -3.88
CA LYS A 77 -7.61 -17.43 -3.70
C LYS A 77 -7.48 -18.58 -4.70
N GLU A 78 -7.20 -18.31 -5.96
CA GLU A 78 -7.35 -19.33 -7.00
C GLU A 78 -6.30 -19.20 -8.12
N ALA A 79 -5.72 -20.32 -8.53
CA ALA A 79 -4.87 -20.40 -9.72
C ALA A 79 -5.65 -20.00 -10.98
N GLY A 80 -4.99 -19.34 -11.90
CA GLY A 80 -5.60 -18.78 -13.12
C GLY A 80 -6.17 -17.38 -12.94
N HIS A 81 -6.36 -16.89 -11.73
CA HIS A 81 -6.69 -15.48 -11.50
C HIS A 81 -5.50 -14.58 -11.82
N ILE A 82 -5.80 -13.33 -12.12
CA ILE A 82 -4.78 -12.31 -12.37
C ILE A 82 -4.64 -11.37 -11.17
N LEU A 83 -3.41 -10.91 -10.96
CA LEU A 83 -3.10 -9.85 -10.02
C LEU A 83 -2.83 -8.56 -10.79
N ALA A 84 -3.58 -7.52 -10.45
CA ALA A 84 -3.45 -6.21 -11.05
C ALA A 84 -3.04 -5.17 -10.00
N GLU A 85 -2.08 -4.32 -10.35
CA GLU A 85 -1.70 -3.15 -9.55
C GLU A 85 -2.59 -1.98 -9.94
N VAL A 86 -3.44 -1.54 -9.03
CA VAL A 86 -4.18 -0.28 -9.16
C VAL A 86 -3.22 0.86 -8.84
N GLN A 87 -3.04 1.75 -9.81
CA GLN A 87 -2.05 2.80 -9.76
C GLN A 87 -2.66 4.13 -9.33
N ILE A 88 -2.03 4.79 -8.36
CA ILE A 88 -2.44 6.10 -7.88
C ILE A 88 -1.53 7.17 -8.46
N LYS A 89 -2.13 8.16 -9.11
CA LYS A 89 -1.41 9.29 -9.70
C LYS A 89 -0.74 10.15 -8.63
N LYS A 90 0.44 10.62 -8.96
CA LYS A 90 1.25 11.52 -8.12
C LYS A 90 1.84 12.62 -8.97
N ASP A 91 2.05 13.77 -8.38
CA ASP A 91 2.76 14.87 -9.02
C ASP A 91 4.29 14.64 -9.05
N GLN A 92 5.01 15.61 -9.59
CA GLN A 92 6.49 15.59 -9.68
C GLN A 92 7.21 15.52 -8.33
N PHE A 93 6.52 15.88 -7.23
CA PHE A 93 7.01 15.81 -5.85
C PHE A 93 6.57 14.53 -5.14
N LYS A 94 5.94 13.58 -5.87
CA LYS A 94 5.36 12.34 -5.36
C LYS A 94 4.21 12.54 -4.36
N VAL A 95 3.57 13.70 -4.40
CA VAL A 95 2.33 13.96 -3.66
C VAL A 95 1.16 13.35 -4.45
N PHE A 96 0.25 12.71 -3.73
CA PHE A 96 -0.92 12.07 -4.35
C PHE A 96 -1.85 13.08 -5.01
N ASP A 97 -2.37 12.70 -6.17
CA ASP A 97 -3.63 13.24 -6.69
C ASP A 97 -4.76 12.63 -5.85
N PHE A 98 -5.25 13.38 -4.87
CA PHE A 98 -6.22 12.87 -3.90
C PHE A 98 -7.60 12.60 -4.51
N ASP A 99 -8.01 13.34 -5.53
CA ASP A 99 -9.26 13.07 -6.25
C ASP A 99 -9.16 11.74 -6.99
N HIS A 100 -8.03 11.51 -7.65
CA HIS A 100 -7.76 10.23 -8.32
C HIS A 100 -7.69 9.08 -7.30
N LEU A 101 -6.97 9.27 -6.18
CA LEU A 101 -6.85 8.26 -5.11
C LEU A 101 -8.23 7.87 -4.58
N GLN A 102 -9.06 8.85 -4.21
CA GLN A 102 -10.39 8.59 -3.67
C GLN A 102 -11.25 7.84 -4.68
N LYS A 103 -11.27 8.29 -5.93
CA LYS A 103 -12.01 7.61 -7.01
C LYS A 103 -11.59 6.15 -7.19
N GLN A 104 -10.26 5.88 -7.18
CA GLN A 104 -9.76 4.51 -7.33
C GLN A 104 -10.15 3.64 -6.13
N TYR A 105 -10.02 4.16 -4.90
CA TYR A 105 -10.37 3.40 -3.70
C TYR A 105 -11.87 3.16 -3.58
N ASP A 106 -12.72 4.11 -3.93
CA ASP A 106 -14.17 3.93 -3.99
C ASP A 106 -14.54 2.86 -5.02
N THR A 107 -13.88 2.87 -6.19
CA THR A 107 -14.09 1.85 -7.23
C THR A 107 -13.66 0.46 -6.75
N ILE A 108 -12.50 0.34 -6.06
CA ILE A 108 -12.08 -0.93 -5.44
C ILE A 108 -13.15 -1.42 -4.46
N GLN A 109 -13.63 -0.55 -3.57
CA GLN A 109 -14.66 -0.92 -2.58
C GLN A 109 -15.93 -1.40 -3.25
N ASP A 110 -16.40 -0.74 -4.31
CA ASP A 110 -17.58 -1.14 -5.05
C ASP A 110 -17.41 -2.50 -5.75
N LEU A 111 -16.23 -2.75 -6.33
CA LEU A 111 -15.90 -4.04 -6.94
C LEU A 111 -15.78 -5.16 -5.90
N MET A 112 -15.28 -4.86 -4.69
CA MET A 112 -15.27 -5.78 -3.55
C MET A 112 -16.70 -6.17 -3.16
N LYS A 113 -17.61 -5.20 -2.99
CA LYS A 113 -19.03 -5.46 -2.68
C LYS A 113 -19.71 -6.28 -3.78
N GLN A 114 -19.34 -6.08 -5.04
CA GLN A 114 -19.80 -6.88 -6.18
C GLN A 114 -19.16 -8.26 -6.27
N LYS A 115 -18.24 -8.61 -5.37
CA LYS A 115 -17.45 -9.86 -5.35
C LYS A 115 -16.63 -10.10 -6.62
N LYS A 116 -16.19 -9.04 -7.27
CA LYS A 116 -15.28 -9.08 -8.43
C LYS A 116 -13.82 -9.08 -8.04
N ILE A 117 -13.49 -8.49 -6.90
CA ILE A 117 -12.17 -8.57 -6.28
C ILE A 117 -12.21 -9.66 -5.22
N TYR A 118 -11.26 -10.59 -5.25
CA TYR A 118 -11.18 -11.77 -4.39
C TYR A 118 -10.20 -11.58 -3.22
N SER A 119 -9.16 -10.81 -3.43
CA SER A 119 -8.19 -10.42 -2.41
C SER A 119 -7.51 -9.10 -2.77
N ALA A 120 -6.95 -8.41 -1.79
CA ALA A 120 -6.26 -7.15 -2.00
C ALA A 120 -5.10 -6.98 -1.01
N TYR A 121 -4.01 -6.35 -1.48
CA TYR A 121 -2.83 -6.07 -0.67
C TYR A 121 -2.18 -4.75 -1.07
N THR A 122 -1.76 -3.96 -0.09
CA THR A 122 -1.11 -2.67 -0.34
C THR A 122 0.35 -2.84 -0.75
N VAL A 123 0.80 -2.06 -1.74
CA VAL A 123 2.22 -2.00 -2.12
C VAL A 123 3.01 -1.29 -1.02
N LYS A 124 4.07 -1.93 -0.53
CA LYS A 124 4.93 -1.46 0.58
C LYS A 124 6.39 -1.33 0.12
N ASP A 125 7.32 -1.46 1.09
CA ASP A 125 8.76 -1.26 0.86
C ASP A 125 9.39 -2.21 -0.15
N GLY A 126 8.92 -3.45 -0.25
CA GLY A 126 9.40 -4.44 -1.21
C GLY A 126 8.72 -4.35 -2.58
N GLY A 127 7.87 -3.34 -2.81
CA GLY A 127 7.21 -3.14 -4.08
C GLY A 127 6.13 -4.17 -4.41
N VAL A 128 5.81 -4.28 -5.69
CA VAL A 128 4.80 -5.21 -6.21
C VAL A 128 5.21 -6.67 -5.99
N ILE A 129 6.50 -6.99 -6.14
CA ILE A 129 6.99 -8.35 -5.96
C ILE A 129 6.73 -8.86 -4.54
N GLU A 130 6.99 -8.03 -3.53
CA GLU A 130 6.67 -8.38 -2.13
C GLU A 130 5.18 -8.64 -1.94
N ALA A 131 4.34 -7.77 -2.50
CA ALA A 131 2.88 -7.89 -2.38
C ALA A 131 2.38 -9.19 -3.02
N VAL A 132 2.78 -9.47 -4.26
CA VAL A 132 2.40 -10.69 -5.00
C VAL A 132 2.85 -11.95 -4.25
N CYS A 133 4.10 -12.00 -3.80
CA CYS A 133 4.61 -13.16 -3.05
C CYS A 133 3.81 -13.39 -1.75
N LYS A 134 3.57 -12.32 -0.97
CA LYS A 134 2.79 -12.44 0.28
C LYS A 134 1.35 -12.85 0.06
N MET A 135 0.72 -12.38 -1.02
CA MET A 135 -0.62 -12.82 -1.39
C MET A 135 -0.64 -14.31 -1.77
N ALA A 136 0.35 -14.77 -2.53
CA ALA A 136 0.41 -16.14 -3.01
C ALA A 136 0.73 -17.18 -1.92
N PHE A 137 1.62 -16.85 -0.95
CA PHE A 137 2.05 -17.76 0.10
C PHE A 137 0.90 -18.33 0.94
N GLY A 138 -0.14 -17.53 1.20
CA GLY A 138 -1.22 -17.92 2.12
C GLY A 138 -1.94 -19.20 1.72
N ASN A 139 -2.09 -19.45 0.42
CA ASN A 139 -2.76 -20.63 -0.13
C ASN A 139 -1.82 -21.51 -0.98
N GLY A 140 -0.51 -21.38 -0.83
CA GLY A 140 0.46 -22.21 -1.56
C GLY A 140 0.41 -22.02 -3.05
N LEU A 141 0.10 -20.79 -3.52
CA LEU A 141 0.07 -20.48 -4.94
C LEU A 141 1.43 -19.97 -5.41
N GLY A 142 1.71 -20.17 -6.70
CA GLY A 142 2.77 -19.50 -7.42
C GLY A 142 2.25 -18.34 -8.26
N ALA A 143 3.16 -17.59 -8.87
CA ALA A 143 2.79 -16.50 -9.76
C ALA A 143 3.77 -16.34 -10.93
N ALA A 144 3.26 -16.16 -12.13
CA ALA A 144 4.03 -15.77 -13.31
C ALA A 144 3.91 -14.26 -13.50
N PHE A 145 5.02 -13.54 -13.29
CA PHE A 145 5.06 -12.08 -13.46
C PHE A 145 5.02 -11.70 -14.95
N ASN A 146 4.31 -10.62 -15.24
CA ASN A 146 4.23 -10.07 -16.60
C ASN A 146 5.58 -9.47 -17.02
N THR A 147 6.14 -9.92 -18.12
CA THR A 147 7.44 -9.48 -18.63
C THR A 147 7.40 -8.17 -19.43
N ASP A 148 6.24 -7.60 -19.66
CA ASP A 148 6.09 -6.27 -20.28
C ASP A 148 6.64 -5.16 -19.35
N TYR A 149 6.83 -5.44 -18.07
CA TYR A 149 7.37 -4.54 -17.09
C TYR A 149 8.72 -5.02 -16.58
N SER A 150 9.66 -4.09 -16.39
CA SER A 150 11.00 -4.43 -15.90
C SER A 150 10.98 -4.89 -14.43
N LEU A 151 11.94 -5.74 -14.03
CA LEU A 151 12.13 -6.11 -12.63
C LEU A 151 12.32 -4.88 -11.71
N ALA A 152 12.98 -3.84 -12.21
CA ALA A 152 13.15 -2.60 -11.46
C ALA A 152 11.81 -1.96 -11.08
N SER A 153 10.81 -2.01 -11.98
CA SER A 153 9.47 -1.46 -11.69
C SER A 153 8.68 -2.27 -10.66
N TYR A 154 9.04 -3.55 -10.45
CA TYR A 154 8.39 -4.42 -9.47
C TYR A 154 8.90 -4.22 -8.04
N VAL A 155 10.07 -3.60 -7.87
CA VAL A 155 10.64 -3.30 -6.54
C VAL A 155 10.47 -1.82 -6.14
N GLU A 156 9.80 -1.02 -6.98
CA GLU A 156 9.50 0.37 -6.66
C GLU A 156 8.52 0.49 -5.49
N LYS A 157 8.82 1.42 -4.57
CA LYS A 157 8.00 1.72 -3.40
C LYS A 157 6.79 2.59 -3.77
N ASN A 158 5.87 2.04 -4.51
CA ASN A 158 4.69 2.75 -4.97
C ASN A 158 3.58 2.79 -3.90
N TYR A 159 3.88 3.45 -2.76
CA TYR A 159 2.88 3.64 -1.70
C TYR A 159 1.59 4.25 -2.25
N GLY A 160 0.47 3.77 -1.74
CA GLY A 160 -0.87 4.13 -2.20
C GLY A 160 -1.40 3.19 -3.29
N ASN A 161 -0.54 2.48 -4.03
CA ASN A 161 -0.99 1.45 -4.96
C ASN A 161 -1.48 0.21 -4.21
N ILE A 162 -2.45 -0.48 -4.80
CA ILE A 162 -3.05 -1.70 -4.24
C ILE A 162 -2.98 -2.80 -5.29
N ILE A 163 -2.51 -3.98 -4.91
CA ILE A 163 -2.64 -5.19 -5.73
C ILE A 163 -4.01 -5.80 -5.44
N VAL A 164 -4.77 -6.08 -6.49
CA VAL A 164 -6.06 -6.73 -6.41
C VAL A 164 -6.05 -8.03 -7.20
N GLU A 165 -6.70 -9.07 -6.67
CA GLU A 165 -6.95 -10.32 -7.38
C GLU A 165 -8.31 -10.28 -8.03
N VAL A 166 -8.35 -10.58 -9.33
CA VAL A 166 -9.59 -10.67 -10.11
C VAL A 166 -9.55 -11.88 -11.02
N LYS A 167 -10.72 -12.35 -11.45
CA LYS A 167 -10.83 -13.46 -12.37
C LYS A 167 -10.42 -13.08 -13.80
N SER A 168 -10.70 -11.86 -14.20
CA SER A 168 -10.38 -11.36 -15.54
C SER A 168 -10.26 -9.85 -15.55
N GLU A 169 -9.59 -9.29 -16.57
CA GLU A 169 -9.48 -7.84 -16.74
C GLU A 169 -10.83 -7.11 -16.89
N LYS A 170 -11.88 -7.82 -17.29
CA LYS A 170 -13.24 -7.24 -17.38
C LYS A 170 -13.76 -6.81 -16.01
N ASP A 171 -13.25 -7.40 -14.95
CA ASP A 171 -13.62 -7.10 -13.57
C ASP A 171 -12.92 -5.85 -12.99
N LEU A 172 -11.98 -5.26 -13.76
CA LEU A 172 -11.22 -4.07 -13.39
C LEU A 172 -11.80 -2.77 -13.96
N ALA A 173 -13.03 -2.79 -14.43
CA ALA A 173 -13.66 -1.63 -15.07
C ALA A 173 -13.67 -0.40 -14.15
N GLY A 174 -13.18 0.73 -14.66
CA GLY A 174 -13.10 2.00 -13.93
C GLY A 174 -11.82 2.22 -13.12
N LEU A 175 -10.96 1.21 -13.04
CA LEU A 175 -9.65 1.31 -12.41
C LEU A 175 -8.56 1.73 -13.41
N ASP A 176 -7.58 2.47 -12.90
CA ASP A 176 -6.31 2.73 -13.57
C ASP A 176 -5.31 1.67 -13.08
N TYR A 177 -4.99 0.69 -13.92
CA TYR A 177 -4.27 -0.51 -13.48
C TYR A 177 -3.25 -1.01 -14.50
N ARG A 178 -2.36 -1.89 -14.03
CA ARG A 178 -1.58 -2.79 -14.89
C ARG A 178 -1.66 -4.22 -14.35
N VAL A 179 -1.76 -5.20 -15.24
CA VAL A 179 -1.70 -6.61 -14.86
C VAL A 179 -0.25 -6.97 -14.57
N VAL A 180 0.03 -7.40 -13.35
CA VAL A 180 1.40 -7.64 -12.87
C VAL A 180 1.77 -9.11 -12.81
N ALA A 181 0.80 -10.00 -12.60
CA ALA A 181 1.06 -11.44 -12.55
C ALA A 181 -0.21 -12.26 -12.84
N THR A 182 -0.01 -13.52 -13.22
CA THR A 182 -1.04 -14.55 -13.25
C THR A 182 -0.71 -15.60 -12.20
N LEU A 183 -1.68 -15.95 -11.36
CA LEU A 183 -1.54 -16.97 -10.34
C LEU A 183 -1.53 -18.38 -10.96
N ASN A 184 -0.77 -19.29 -10.34
CA ASN A 184 -0.70 -20.69 -10.74
C ASN A 184 -0.60 -21.61 -9.49
N ASP A 185 -0.74 -22.91 -9.71
CA ASP A 185 -0.70 -23.95 -8.68
C ASP A 185 0.68 -24.61 -8.53
N SER A 186 1.73 -24.03 -9.13
CA SER A 186 3.08 -24.62 -9.11
C SER A 186 3.89 -24.32 -7.87
N GLU A 187 3.39 -23.44 -6.97
CA GLU A 187 4.11 -22.90 -5.81
C GLU A 187 5.42 -22.16 -6.18
N LYS A 188 5.57 -21.81 -7.46
CA LYS A 188 6.78 -21.17 -7.99
C LYS A 188 6.49 -19.78 -8.51
N PHE A 189 7.48 -18.92 -8.38
CA PHE A 189 7.45 -17.58 -8.95
C PHE A 189 8.34 -17.53 -10.18
N SER A 190 7.83 -16.99 -11.27
CA SER A 190 8.60 -16.88 -12.51
C SER A 190 8.52 -15.49 -13.13
N TYR A 191 9.61 -15.08 -13.77
CA TYR A 191 9.69 -13.90 -14.62
C TYR A 191 10.42 -14.31 -15.92
N GLY A 192 9.66 -14.43 -17.01
CA GLY A 192 10.17 -15.03 -18.23
C GLY A 192 10.56 -16.48 -18.03
N MET A 193 11.84 -16.81 -18.31
CA MET A 193 12.39 -18.17 -18.13
C MET A 193 12.96 -18.39 -16.73
N ASP A 194 13.18 -17.35 -15.95
CA ASP A 194 13.71 -17.44 -14.59
C ASP A 194 12.61 -17.87 -13.61
N THR A 195 12.92 -18.83 -12.76
CA THR A 195 11.97 -19.39 -11.78
C THR A 195 12.64 -19.55 -10.43
N ILE A 196 11.89 -19.19 -9.38
CA ILE A 196 12.26 -19.35 -7.97
C ILE A 196 11.16 -20.17 -7.29
N SER A 197 11.56 -21.15 -6.50
CA SER A 197 10.68 -22.01 -5.69
C SER A 197 10.92 -21.80 -4.21
#